data_8ab3762239cb1d08abb380dca200d805
#
_entry.id   8ab3762239cb1d08abb380dca200d805
#
_cell.length_a   1.000
_cell.length_b   1.000
_cell.length_c   1.000
_cell.angle_alpha   90.00
_cell.angle_beta   90.00
_cell.angle_gamma   90.00
#
_symmetry.space_group_name_H-M   'P 1'
#
loop_
_entity.id
_entity.type
_entity.pdbx_description
1 polymer ?
#
loop_
_entity_poly.entity_id
_entity_poly.type
_entity_poly.pdbx_seq_one_letter_code
_entity_poly.pdbx_strand_id
1 'polypeptide(L)'
;MLEKYSKESLTLIVALHELLGHGTGKLFQVNDKGEKNWDTEAVKNPFTGEEITTFYGAQETWSQKFGKLHSGYEECRADSVALHLIQFERPFEIFCPDQRENWDDIYYTCWLEMIY
;
A
#
# COMPACT_ATOMS: atom_id res chain seq x y z
N MET A 1 -24.06 5.12 10.71
CA MET A 1 -22.56 5.22 10.76
C MET A 1 -22.00 5.43 9.38
N LEU A 2 -22.21 4.54 8.43
CA LEU A 2 -21.73 4.71 7.04
C LEU A 2 -22.11 6.07 6.44
N GLU A 3 -23.39 6.44 6.42
CA GLU A 3 -23.84 7.73 5.88
C GLU A 3 -23.21 8.95 6.56
N LYS A 4 -22.92 8.85 7.87
CA LYS A 4 -22.40 9.98 8.65
C LYS A 4 -20.94 10.29 8.36
N TYR A 5 -20.12 9.27 8.15
CA TYR A 5 -18.66 9.42 8.01
C TYR A 5 -18.11 8.97 6.65
N SER A 6 -18.99 8.67 5.68
CA SER A 6 -18.59 8.17 4.37
C SER A 6 -17.64 9.14 3.64
N LYS A 7 -17.87 10.43 3.75
CA LYS A 7 -17.00 11.42 3.11
C LYS A 7 -15.60 11.42 3.69
N GLU A 8 -15.47 11.41 5.01
CA GLU A 8 -14.18 11.41 5.72
C GLU A 8 -13.44 10.09 5.47
N SER A 9 -14.15 8.97 5.58
CA SER A 9 -13.56 7.64 5.37
C SER A 9 -13.09 7.43 3.92
N LEU A 10 -13.90 7.77 2.93
CA LEU A 10 -13.52 7.70 1.52
C LEU A 10 -12.35 8.62 1.21
N THR A 11 -12.35 9.86 1.73
CA THR A 11 -11.23 10.78 1.54
C THR A 11 -9.93 10.19 2.08
N LEU A 12 -9.99 9.62 3.28
CA LEU A 12 -8.82 9.02 3.95
C LEU A 12 -8.32 7.79 3.21
N ILE A 13 -9.21 6.83 2.88
CA ILE A 13 -8.84 5.60 2.17
C ILE A 13 -8.28 5.92 0.79
N VAL A 14 -8.99 6.73 -0.01
CA VAL A 14 -8.56 7.07 -1.37
C VAL A 14 -7.22 7.81 -1.35
N ALA A 15 -7.04 8.76 -0.44
CA ALA A 15 -5.77 9.48 -0.32
C ALA A 15 -4.60 8.51 0.02
N LEU A 16 -4.79 7.59 0.94
CA LEU A 16 -3.76 6.62 1.31
C LEU A 16 -3.52 5.58 0.21
N HIS A 17 -4.57 5.13 -0.47
CA HIS A 17 -4.51 4.22 -1.61
C HIS A 17 -3.68 4.83 -2.75
N GLU A 18 -4.04 6.04 -3.19
CA GLU A 18 -3.39 6.70 -4.33
C GLU A 18 -1.98 7.18 -4.00
N LEU A 19 -1.82 7.93 -2.89
CA LEU A 19 -0.54 8.57 -2.57
C LEU A 19 0.51 7.60 -2.02
N LEU A 20 0.11 6.66 -1.20
CA LEU A 20 1.02 5.75 -0.52
C LEU A 20 0.84 4.29 -0.96
N GLY A 21 -0.34 3.88 -1.37
CA GLY A 21 -0.58 2.59 -1.99
C GLY A 21 0.17 2.47 -3.32
N HIS A 22 -0.29 3.14 -4.35
CA HIS A 22 0.37 3.16 -5.66
C HIS A 22 1.69 3.94 -5.65
N GLY A 23 1.78 4.99 -4.83
CA GLY A 23 2.96 5.86 -4.76
C GLY A 23 4.17 5.26 -4.05
N THR A 24 4.05 4.11 -3.39
CA THR A 24 5.15 3.47 -2.65
C THR A 24 5.44 2.06 -3.17
N GLY A 25 6.54 1.53 -2.68
CA GLY A 25 7.03 0.23 -3.08
C GLY A 25 8.08 0.34 -4.19
N LYS A 26 8.96 -0.63 -4.20
CA LYS A 26 10.02 -0.75 -5.18
C LYS A 26 10.13 -2.20 -5.61
N LEU A 27 10.01 -2.47 -6.89
CA LEU A 27 10.29 -3.80 -7.43
C LEU A 27 11.79 -4.07 -7.35
N PHE A 28 12.16 -5.20 -6.79
CA PHE A 28 13.53 -5.67 -6.83
C PHE A 28 13.87 -6.14 -8.24
N GLN A 29 14.85 -5.52 -8.86
CA GLN A 29 15.22 -5.78 -10.25
C GLN A 29 16.73 -5.74 -10.45
N VAL A 30 17.21 -6.55 -11.34
CA VAL A 30 18.60 -6.49 -11.84
C VAL A 30 18.63 -5.89 -13.23
N ASN A 31 19.68 -5.14 -13.56
CA ASN A 31 19.92 -4.63 -14.91
C ASN A 31 20.63 -5.67 -15.78
N ASP A 32 20.91 -5.33 -17.05
CA ASP A 32 21.59 -6.21 -18.02
C ASP A 32 23.01 -6.60 -17.59
N LYS A 33 23.60 -5.87 -16.64
CA LYS A 33 24.93 -6.18 -16.07
C LYS A 33 24.84 -7.03 -14.80
N GLY A 34 23.63 -7.38 -14.36
CA GLY A 34 23.39 -8.11 -13.11
C GLY A 34 23.46 -7.26 -11.85
N GLU A 35 23.53 -5.92 -11.98
CA GLU A 35 23.54 -5.03 -10.84
C GLU A 35 22.13 -4.90 -10.25
N LYS A 36 22.02 -5.09 -8.94
CA LYS A 36 20.75 -5.00 -8.18
C LYS A 36 20.39 -3.54 -7.93
N ASN A 37 19.10 -3.22 -8.00
CA ASN A 37 18.58 -1.88 -7.72
C ASN A 37 18.33 -1.60 -6.23
N TRP A 38 18.80 -2.49 -5.34
CA TRP A 38 18.68 -2.37 -3.88
C TRP A 38 20.00 -2.71 -3.19
N ASP A 39 20.18 -2.20 -1.98
CA ASP A 39 21.30 -2.52 -1.11
C ASP A 39 21.08 -3.89 -0.47
N THR A 40 21.89 -4.88 -0.79
CA THR A 40 21.77 -6.26 -0.31
C THR A 40 22.13 -6.42 1.16
N GLU A 41 22.89 -5.49 1.74
CA GLU A 41 23.23 -5.51 3.17
C GLU A 41 22.09 -4.90 4.01
N ALA A 42 21.50 -3.81 3.51
CA ALA A 42 20.44 -3.10 4.21
C ALA A 42 19.05 -3.74 4.04
N VAL A 43 18.79 -4.41 2.90
CA VAL A 43 17.47 -4.94 2.57
C VAL A 43 17.50 -6.46 2.59
N LYS A 44 16.78 -7.02 3.55
CA LYS A 44 16.63 -8.47 3.74
C LYS A 44 15.17 -8.89 3.61
N ASN A 45 14.94 -10.18 3.43
CA ASN A 45 13.60 -10.75 3.46
C ASN A 45 12.99 -10.55 4.86
N PRO A 46 11.84 -9.86 4.98
CA PRO A 46 11.27 -9.52 6.30
C PRO A 46 10.78 -10.74 7.09
N PHE A 47 10.59 -11.89 6.44
CA PHE A 47 10.13 -13.12 7.10
C PHE A 47 11.27 -14.01 7.54
N THR A 48 12.36 -14.07 6.76
CA THR A 48 13.49 -14.98 7.04
C THR A 48 14.74 -14.27 7.55
N GLY A 49 14.87 -12.97 7.35
CA GLY A 49 16.10 -12.20 7.63
C GLY A 49 17.23 -12.45 6.63
N GLU A 50 17.02 -13.31 5.64
CA GLU A 50 18.02 -13.69 4.64
C GLU A 50 18.03 -12.72 3.44
N GLU A 51 18.94 -12.94 2.51
CA GLU A 51 18.98 -12.16 1.26
C GLU A 51 17.70 -12.33 0.42
N ILE A 52 17.35 -11.28 -0.32
CA ILE A 52 16.28 -11.33 -1.32
C ILE A 52 16.72 -12.22 -2.48
N THR A 53 16.01 -13.32 -2.69
CA THR A 53 16.30 -14.33 -3.73
C THR A 53 15.35 -14.25 -4.92
N THR A 54 14.21 -13.52 -4.78
CA THR A 54 13.22 -13.35 -5.85
C THR A 54 13.20 -11.89 -6.30
N PHE A 55 13.46 -11.65 -7.58
CA PHE A 55 13.53 -10.34 -8.19
C PHE A 55 13.28 -10.43 -9.70
N TYR A 56 13.06 -9.29 -10.33
CA TYR A 56 12.85 -9.19 -11.77
C TYR A 56 14.19 -9.12 -12.51
N GLY A 57 14.27 -9.78 -13.64
CA GLY A 57 15.37 -9.60 -14.61
C GLY A 57 15.28 -8.23 -15.30
N ALA A 58 16.34 -7.87 -16.02
CA ALA A 58 16.47 -6.56 -16.66
C ALA A 58 15.32 -6.19 -17.61
N GLN A 59 14.78 -7.17 -18.33
CA GLN A 59 13.70 -6.98 -19.30
C GLN A 59 12.34 -7.46 -18.79
N GLU A 60 12.23 -7.82 -17.52
CA GLU A 60 11.00 -8.32 -16.93
C GLU A 60 10.20 -7.17 -16.31
N THR A 61 8.88 -7.22 -16.50
CA THR A 61 7.95 -6.26 -15.92
C THR A 61 6.89 -6.96 -15.08
N TRP A 62 6.28 -6.21 -14.17
CA TRP A 62 5.15 -6.64 -13.37
C TRP A 62 4.01 -7.22 -14.24
N SER A 63 3.60 -6.49 -15.27
CA SER A 63 2.52 -6.90 -16.15
C SER A 63 2.84 -8.16 -16.96
N GLN A 64 4.09 -8.36 -17.38
CA GLN A 64 4.51 -9.60 -18.04
C GLN A 64 4.47 -10.80 -17.10
N LYS A 65 4.89 -10.62 -15.84
CA LYS A 65 4.90 -11.71 -14.85
C LYS A 65 3.48 -12.13 -14.42
N PHE A 66 2.60 -11.18 -14.19
CA PHE A 66 1.26 -11.44 -13.67
C PHE A 66 0.15 -11.49 -14.74
N GLY A 67 0.46 -11.13 -15.99
CA GLY A 67 -0.49 -11.20 -17.10
C GLY A 67 -1.80 -10.49 -16.79
N LYS A 68 -2.93 -11.19 -16.91
CA LYS A 68 -4.25 -10.60 -16.67
C LYS A 68 -4.52 -10.23 -15.20
N LEU A 69 -3.73 -10.74 -14.26
CA LEU A 69 -3.89 -10.49 -12.83
C LEU A 69 -3.16 -9.23 -12.35
N HIS A 70 -2.29 -8.65 -13.18
CA HIS A 70 -1.39 -7.57 -12.76
C HIS A 70 -2.12 -6.35 -12.17
N SER A 71 -3.22 -5.93 -12.80
CA SER A 71 -4.00 -4.78 -12.33
C SER A 71 -4.69 -5.06 -11.01
N GLY A 72 -5.46 -6.14 -10.92
CA GLY A 72 -6.16 -6.50 -9.68
C GLY A 72 -5.21 -6.77 -8.51
N TYR A 73 -4.01 -7.28 -8.79
CA TYR A 73 -2.99 -7.50 -7.77
C TYR A 73 -2.41 -6.18 -7.25
N GLU A 74 -2.21 -5.20 -8.12
CA GLU A 74 -1.74 -3.86 -7.75
C GLU A 74 -2.78 -3.11 -6.93
N GLU A 75 -4.06 -3.19 -7.29
CA GLU A 75 -5.17 -2.62 -6.50
C GLU A 75 -5.22 -3.24 -5.10
N CYS A 76 -5.16 -4.57 -5.01
CA CYS A 76 -5.10 -5.27 -3.72
C CYS A 76 -3.90 -4.82 -2.86
N ARG A 77 -2.76 -4.56 -3.48
CA ARG A 77 -1.57 -4.06 -2.79
C ARG A 77 -1.80 -2.65 -2.27
N ALA A 78 -2.35 -1.77 -3.09
CA ALA A 78 -2.64 -0.39 -2.71
C ALA A 78 -3.67 -0.32 -1.58
N ASP A 79 -4.74 -1.11 -1.66
CA ASP A 79 -5.74 -1.25 -0.59
C ASP A 79 -5.13 -1.77 0.70
N SER A 80 -4.26 -2.77 0.62
CA SER A 80 -3.57 -3.33 1.80
C SER A 80 -2.69 -2.29 2.49
N VAL A 81 -2.02 -1.42 1.73
CA VAL A 81 -1.24 -0.31 2.27
C VAL A 81 -2.15 0.71 2.95
N ALA A 82 -3.26 1.10 2.33
CA ALA A 82 -4.22 2.02 2.91
C ALA A 82 -4.79 1.49 4.23
N LEU A 83 -5.25 0.23 4.25
CA LEU A 83 -5.76 -0.44 5.45
C LEU A 83 -4.71 -0.55 6.56
N HIS A 84 -3.45 -0.78 6.21
CA HIS A 84 -2.37 -0.77 7.19
C HIS A 84 -2.16 0.63 7.79
N LEU A 85 -2.17 1.65 6.96
CA LEU A 85 -1.84 3.01 7.39
C LEU A 85 -2.95 3.66 8.23
N ILE A 86 -4.22 3.32 8.03
CA ILE A 86 -5.32 3.85 8.86
C ILE A 86 -5.29 3.36 10.32
N GLN A 87 -4.38 2.46 10.69
CA GLN A 87 -4.17 2.07 12.09
C GLN A 87 -3.42 3.14 12.90
N PHE A 88 -2.81 4.11 12.25
CA PHE A 88 -2.01 5.16 12.89
C PHE A 88 -2.79 6.47 12.98
N GLU A 89 -2.50 7.28 13.99
CA GLU A 89 -3.17 8.58 14.18
C GLU A 89 -2.77 9.60 13.10
N ARG A 90 -1.56 9.51 12.56
CA ARG A 90 -1.02 10.52 11.64
C ARG A 90 -1.86 10.78 10.39
N PRO A 91 -2.40 9.78 9.69
CA PRO A 91 -3.35 10.00 8.60
C PRO A 91 -4.58 10.82 9.03
N PHE A 92 -5.16 10.52 10.20
CA PHE A 92 -6.32 11.25 10.71
C PHE A 92 -5.99 12.70 11.07
N GLU A 93 -4.82 12.96 11.65
CA GLU A 93 -4.34 14.31 11.93
C GLU A 93 -4.26 15.17 10.65
N ILE A 94 -3.91 14.56 9.52
CA ILE A 94 -3.75 15.24 8.23
C ILE A 94 -5.09 15.44 7.53
N PHE A 95 -5.92 14.41 7.45
CA PHE A 95 -7.13 14.39 6.64
C PHE A 95 -8.41 14.70 7.41
N CYS A 96 -8.44 14.47 8.72
CA CYS A 96 -9.59 14.66 9.58
C CYS A 96 -9.24 15.37 10.90
N PRO A 97 -8.50 16.52 10.89
CA PRO A 97 -7.99 17.16 12.11
C PRO A 97 -9.11 17.61 13.04
N ASP A 98 -10.22 18.05 12.47
CA ASP A 98 -11.36 18.59 13.23
C ASP A 98 -12.33 17.50 13.74
N GLN A 99 -12.03 16.22 13.49
CA GLN A 99 -12.87 15.06 13.81
C GLN A 99 -12.25 14.13 14.86
N ARG A 100 -11.34 14.64 15.69
CA ARG A 100 -10.55 13.81 16.62
C ARG A 100 -11.40 12.91 17.51
N GLU A 101 -12.51 13.41 17.99
CA GLU A 101 -13.46 12.67 18.83
C GLU A 101 -14.20 11.53 18.11
N ASN A 102 -14.16 11.53 16.76
CA ASN A 102 -14.86 10.58 15.90
C ASN A 102 -13.88 9.65 15.14
N TRP A 103 -12.58 9.69 15.40
CA TRP A 103 -11.59 8.90 14.64
C TRP A 103 -11.86 7.40 14.68
N ASP A 104 -12.28 6.85 15.81
CA ASP A 104 -12.64 5.44 15.93
C ASP A 104 -13.82 5.07 15.03
N ASP A 105 -14.84 5.93 14.98
CA ASP A 105 -16.00 5.73 14.10
C ASP A 105 -15.62 5.85 12.62
N ILE A 106 -14.76 6.81 12.26
CA ILE A 106 -14.23 6.97 10.90
C ILE A 106 -13.39 5.75 10.53
N TYR A 107 -12.49 5.31 11.40
CA TYR A 107 -11.70 4.09 11.20
C TYR A 107 -12.58 2.87 10.94
N TYR A 108 -13.61 2.67 11.75
CA TYR A 108 -14.55 1.58 11.56
C TYR A 108 -15.34 1.72 10.25
N THR A 109 -15.69 2.95 9.86
CA THR A 109 -16.36 3.22 8.58
C THR A 109 -15.44 2.87 7.39
N CYS A 110 -14.15 3.19 7.48
CA CYS A 110 -13.15 2.78 6.48
C CYS A 110 -13.16 1.26 6.25
N TRP A 111 -13.17 0.47 7.31
CA TRP A 111 -13.26 -0.98 7.21
C TRP A 111 -14.55 -1.46 6.55
N LEU A 112 -15.68 -0.86 6.88
CA LEU A 112 -16.96 -1.23 6.29
C LEU A 112 -16.99 -0.92 4.79
N GLU A 113 -16.47 0.22 4.35
CA GLU A 113 -16.47 0.61 2.93
C GLU A 113 -15.50 -0.24 2.07
N MET A 114 -14.50 -0.86 2.67
CA MET A 114 -13.62 -1.80 1.97
C MET A 114 -14.25 -3.19 1.76
N ILE A 115 -15.32 -3.51 2.49
CA ILE A 115 -16.00 -4.82 2.41
C ILE A 115 -17.23 -4.76 1.49
N TYR A 116 -17.83 -3.59 1.34
CA TYR A 116 -19.04 -3.35 0.54
C TYR A 116 -18.73 -2.76 -0.84
#